data_eb4e82dbb0be6367cf431887e2fc12ed
#
_entry.id   eb4e82dbb0be6367cf431887e2fc12ed
#
_cell.length_a   1.000
_cell.length_b   1.000
_cell.length_c   1.000
_cell.angle_alpha   90.00
_cell.angle_beta   90.00
_cell.angle_gamma   90.00
#
_symmetry.space_group_name_H-M   'P 1'
#
loop_
_entity.id
_entity.type
_entity.pdbx_description
1 polymer ?
#
loop_
_entity_poly.entity_id
_entity_poly.type
_entity_poly.pdbx_seq_one_letter_code
_entity_poly.pdbx_strand_id
1 'polypeptide(L)'
;LVETGALQVLIAKVVAKFGNKEAIFIPLLLLVFAAIATTQSVTVFIGFTPVIIMMTRAMGFDSITGAALPLLGGAIGFSTGTLNTSTTIVAQKIAELPLYSGIQYRFFCFFVFWIFTSIALIRYARKVKSNPASSPMYELDKLRNDEDVDASHDSSLTPRKLLVLLTLIGSLVVLVWGCVTRGWDLPEISVVFIWLGVISGAFAGFGPSTIAKHF
;
A
#
# COMPACT_ATOMS: atom_id res chain seq x y z
N LEU A 1 9.84 -11.67 4.01
CA LEU A 1 9.89 -10.95 2.72
C LEU A 1 11.10 -10.03 2.62
N VAL A 2 11.39 -9.25 3.65
CA VAL A 2 12.59 -8.36 3.70
C VAL A 2 13.85 -9.22 3.61
N GLU A 3 13.99 -10.21 4.47
CA GLU A 3 15.14 -11.13 4.54
C GLU A 3 15.36 -11.97 3.27
N THR A 4 14.34 -12.15 2.44
CA THR A 4 14.47 -12.90 1.18
C THR A 4 15.14 -12.12 0.06
N GLY A 5 15.32 -10.80 0.23
CA GLY A 5 15.82 -9.89 -0.80
C GLY A 5 14.87 -9.69 -1.99
N ALA A 6 13.69 -10.28 -1.97
CA ALA A 6 12.71 -10.17 -3.06
C ALA A 6 12.07 -8.78 -3.10
N LEU A 7 11.82 -8.19 -1.93
CA LEU A 7 11.26 -6.85 -1.82
C LEU A 7 12.21 -5.80 -2.39
N GLN A 8 13.52 -5.95 -2.18
CA GLN A 8 14.54 -5.06 -2.73
C GLN A 8 14.54 -5.07 -4.26
N VAL A 9 14.34 -6.22 -4.88
CA VAL A 9 14.22 -6.33 -6.35
C VAL A 9 12.96 -5.62 -6.87
N LEU A 10 11.83 -5.76 -6.17
CA LEU A 10 10.59 -5.05 -6.50
C LEU A 10 10.81 -3.53 -6.42
N ILE A 11 11.38 -3.08 -5.30
CA ILE A 11 11.70 -1.67 -5.06
C ILE A 11 12.62 -1.14 -6.17
N ALA A 12 13.70 -1.85 -6.51
CA ALA A 12 14.62 -1.43 -7.55
C ALA A 12 13.91 -1.25 -8.92
N LYS A 13 13.01 -2.17 -9.29
CA LYS A 13 12.22 -2.05 -10.53
C LYS A 13 11.25 -0.87 -10.53
N VAL A 14 10.57 -0.64 -9.41
CA VAL A 14 9.64 0.50 -9.27
C VAL A 14 10.42 1.81 -9.31
N VAL A 15 11.54 1.90 -8.59
CA VAL A 15 12.42 3.07 -8.61
C VAL A 15 12.95 3.34 -10.01
N ALA A 16 13.42 2.32 -10.72
CA ALA A 16 13.90 2.46 -12.10
C ALA A 16 12.80 2.99 -13.03
N LYS A 17 11.53 2.58 -12.84
CA LYS A 17 10.41 2.99 -13.68
C LYS A 17 9.80 4.33 -13.29
N PHE A 18 9.71 4.64 -12.01
CA PHE A 18 8.95 5.77 -11.46
C PHE A 18 9.77 6.77 -10.64
N GLY A 19 11.06 6.53 -10.39
CA GLY A 19 11.89 7.30 -9.45
C GLY A 19 11.92 8.82 -9.67
N ASN A 20 11.70 9.28 -10.91
CA ASN A 20 11.58 10.69 -11.27
C ASN A 20 10.20 11.07 -11.81
N LYS A 21 9.18 10.21 -11.60
CA LYS A 21 7.82 10.39 -12.11
C LYS A 21 6.81 10.44 -10.97
N GLU A 22 7.14 11.17 -9.91
CA GLU A 22 6.27 11.33 -8.73
C GLU A 22 4.88 11.86 -9.09
N ALA A 23 4.79 12.71 -10.13
CA ALA A 23 3.52 13.26 -10.62
C ALA A 23 2.57 12.19 -11.21
N ILE A 24 3.08 11.01 -11.55
CA ILE A 24 2.29 9.87 -12.04
C ILE A 24 2.13 8.83 -10.93
N PHE A 25 3.22 8.53 -10.23
CA PHE A 25 3.25 7.48 -9.20
C PHE A 25 2.28 7.79 -8.05
N ILE A 26 2.33 9.00 -7.49
CA ILE A 26 1.51 9.38 -6.34
C ILE A 26 0.01 9.36 -6.67
N PRO A 27 -0.50 10.02 -7.73
CA PRO A 27 -1.92 9.97 -8.06
C PRO A 27 -2.41 8.58 -8.43
N LEU A 28 -1.59 7.81 -9.13
CA LEU A 28 -1.94 6.44 -9.51
C LEU A 28 -2.14 5.55 -8.28
N LEU A 29 -1.19 5.60 -7.35
CA LEU A 29 -1.25 4.78 -6.15
C LEU A 29 -2.39 5.23 -5.21
N LEU A 30 -2.59 6.54 -5.05
CA LEU A 30 -3.75 7.09 -4.34
C LEU A 30 -5.06 6.61 -4.96
N LEU A 31 -5.16 6.60 -6.31
CA LEU A 31 -6.37 6.15 -7.01
C LEU A 31 -6.64 4.66 -6.76
N VAL A 32 -5.60 3.82 -6.78
CA VAL A 32 -5.72 2.39 -6.52
C VAL A 32 -6.25 2.15 -5.10
N PHE A 33 -5.64 2.77 -4.09
CA PHE A 33 -6.12 2.64 -2.71
C PHE A 33 -7.52 3.22 -2.52
N ALA A 34 -7.81 4.38 -3.11
CA ALA A 34 -9.13 4.98 -3.06
C ALA A 34 -10.20 4.11 -3.73
N ALA A 35 -9.91 3.52 -4.89
CA ALA A 35 -10.84 2.62 -5.57
C ALA A 35 -11.15 1.36 -4.73
N ILE A 36 -10.15 0.74 -4.12
CA ILE A 36 -10.35 -0.41 -3.22
C ILE A 36 -11.18 0.02 -2.00
N ALA A 37 -10.89 1.17 -1.42
CA ALA A 37 -11.59 1.69 -0.23
C ALA A 37 -13.04 2.13 -0.49
N THR A 38 -13.49 2.21 -1.74
CA THR A 38 -14.92 2.44 -2.01
C THR A 38 -15.79 1.30 -1.49
N THR A 39 -15.24 0.10 -1.37
CA THR A 39 -15.94 -1.10 -0.90
C THR A 39 -15.41 -1.60 0.44
N GLN A 40 -14.17 -1.27 0.80
CA GLN A 40 -13.47 -1.80 1.96
C GLN A 40 -13.18 -0.74 3.02
N SER A 41 -12.91 -1.21 4.26
CA SER A 41 -12.44 -0.35 5.35
C SER A 41 -10.98 0.07 5.14
N VAL A 42 -10.62 1.25 5.62
CA VAL A 42 -9.23 1.78 5.59
C VAL A 42 -8.25 0.89 6.37
N THR A 43 -8.73 0.14 7.36
CA THR A 43 -7.92 -0.78 8.18
C THR A 43 -7.23 -1.87 7.35
N VAL A 44 -7.81 -2.27 6.21
CA VAL A 44 -7.20 -3.25 5.28
C VAL A 44 -5.83 -2.80 4.80
N PHE A 45 -5.58 -1.49 4.70
CA PHE A 45 -4.33 -0.96 4.17
C PHE A 45 -3.17 -0.92 5.16
N ILE A 46 -3.41 -1.17 6.45
CA ILE A 46 -2.37 -1.18 7.49
C ILE A 46 -1.27 -2.18 7.13
N GLY A 47 -1.66 -3.37 6.66
CA GLY A 47 -0.71 -4.42 6.26
C GLY A 47 0.17 -4.07 5.06
N PHE A 48 -0.28 -3.16 4.19
CA PHE A 48 0.48 -2.73 3.00
C PHE A 48 1.39 -1.54 3.30
N THR A 49 1.09 -0.78 4.35
CA THR A 49 1.78 0.48 4.67
C THR A 49 3.30 0.32 4.79
N PRO A 50 3.88 -0.69 5.48
CA PRO A 50 5.32 -0.85 5.57
C PRO A 50 6.00 -1.02 4.20
N VAL A 51 5.40 -1.79 3.30
CA VAL A 51 5.94 -2.03 1.95
C VAL A 51 5.94 -0.72 1.13
N ILE A 52 4.86 0.06 1.24
CA ILE A 52 4.77 1.35 0.53
C ILE A 52 5.78 2.35 1.09
N ILE A 53 5.98 2.38 2.42
CA ILE A 53 7.00 3.23 3.05
C ILE A 53 8.40 2.89 2.52
N MET A 54 8.77 1.61 2.51
CA MET A 54 10.08 1.19 1.98
C MET A 54 10.25 1.59 0.51
N MET A 55 9.21 1.41 -0.30
CA MET A 55 9.21 1.78 -1.71
C MET A 55 9.38 3.29 -1.91
N THR A 56 8.64 4.11 -1.17
CA THR A 56 8.72 5.58 -1.28
C THR A 56 10.05 6.14 -0.78
N ARG A 57 10.60 5.56 0.29
CA ARG A 57 11.96 5.93 0.77
C ARG A 57 13.02 5.62 -0.27
N ALA A 58 12.97 4.45 -0.91
CA ALA A 58 13.88 4.09 -2.00
C ALA A 58 13.76 5.02 -3.23
N MET A 59 12.62 5.69 -3.41
CA MET A 59 12.41 6.74 -4.43
C MET A 59 12.90 8.13 -3.99
N GLY A 60 13.43 8.26 -2.78
CA GLY A 60 13.92 9.53 -2.21
C GLY A 60 12.85 10.38 -1.54
N PHE A 61 11.71 9.78 -1.18
CA PHE A 61 10.69 10.41 -0.34
C PHE A 61 10.89 10.01 1.13
N ASP A 62 10.06 10.53 2.02
CA ASP A 62 10.06 10.19 3.43
C ASP A 62 8.99 9.14 3.80
N SER A 63 9.05 8.64 5.04
CA SER A 63 8.07 7.70 5.57
C SER A 63 6.66 8.29 5.65
N ILE A 64 6.52 9.62 5.81
CA ILE A 64 5.21 10.29 5.81
C ILE A 64 4.55 10.16 4.45
N THR A 65 5.28 10.43 3.36
CA THR A 65 4.77 10.23 1.99
C THR A 65 4.32 8.79 1.77
N GLY A 66 5.11 7.82 2.25
CA GLY A 66 4.78 6.40 2.14
C GLY A 66 3.52 6.01 2.90
N ALA A 67 3.38 6.45 4.14
CA ALA A 67 2.20 6.18 4.95
C ALA A 67 0.95 6.92 4.45
N ALA A 68 1.13 8.14 3.93
CA ALA A 68 0.03 8.96 3.43
C ALA A 68 -0.67 8.33 2.22
N LEU A 69 0.03 7.60 1.36
CA LEU A 69 -0.54 6.99 0.15
C LEU A 69 -1.70 6.02 0.47
N PRO A 70 -1.51 4.95 1.26
CA PRO A 70 -2.60 4.05 1.59
C PRO A 70 -3.65 4.69 2.51
N LEU A 71 -3.24 5.52 3.47
CA LEU A 71 -4.16 6.12 4.44
C LEU A 71 -5.06 7.18 3.79
N LEU A 72 -4.51 8.14 3.05
CA LEU A 72 -5.30 9.17 2.38
C LEU A 72 -6.09 8.59 1.21
N GLY A 73 -5.50 7.67 0.42
CA GLY A 73 -6.25 6.94 -0.60
C GLY A 73 -7.43 6.19 -0.01
N GLY A 74 -7.19 5.45 1.06
CA GLY A 74 -8.23 4.77 1.82
C GLY A 74 -9.31 5.72 2.36
N ALA A 75 -8.91 6.83 2.95
CA ALA A 75 -9.82 7.84 3.47
C ALA A 75 -10.72 8.44 2.37
N ILE A 76 -10.18 8.74 1.18
CA ILE A 76 -10.95 9.26 0.04
C ILE A 76 -12.04 8.27 -0.36
N GLY A 77 -11.67 7.00 -0.61
CA GLY A 77 -12.63 5.98 -1.05
C GLY A 77 -13.72 5.72 -0.02
N PHE A 78 -13.33 5.57 1.24
CA PHE A 78 -14.24 5.30 2.34
C PHE A 78 -15.19 6.50 2.62
N SER A 79 -14.66 7.72 2.73
CA SER A 79 -15.42 8.91 3.11
C SER A 79 -16.43 9.34 2.04
N THR A 80 -16.09 9.14 0.76
CA THR A 80 -17.01 9.47 -0.33
C THR A 80 -18.19 8.50 -0.43
N GLY A 81 -18.05 7.31 0.15
CA GLY A 81 -19.13 6.33 0.28
C GLY A 81 -19.74 5.89 -1.05
N THR A 82 -18.96 5.93 -2.15
CA THR A 82 -19.48 5.65 -3.50
C THR A 82 -20.15 4.29 -3.61
N LEU A 83 -19.45 3.22 -3.17
CA LEU A 83 -19.93 1.84 -3.18
C LEU A 83 -19.96 1.22 -1.79
N ASN A 84 -19.80 2.00 -0.72
CA ASN A 84 -19.64 1.50 0.63
C ASN A 84 -20.93 0.88 1.16
N THR A 85 -20.89 -0.45 1.32
CA THR A 85 -22.04 -1.24 1.79
C THR A 85 -22.25 -1.13 3.30
N SER A 86 -21.18 -0.89 4.06
CA SER A 86 -21.23 -0.89 5.52
C SER A 86 -21.71 0.44 6.11
N THR A 87 -21.53 1.54 5.40
CA THR A 87 -21.94 2.87 5.88
C THR A 87 -23.09 3.44 5.04
N THR A 88 -22.82 3.73 3.78
CA THR A 88 -23.77 4.46 2.92
C THR A 88 -25.02 3.67 2.62
N ILE A 89 -24.88 2.37 2.27
CA ILE A 89 -26.06 1.54 1.96
C ILE A 89 -26.89 1.27 3.21
N VAL A 90 -26.24 1.05 4.35
CA VAL A 90 -26.95 0.90 5.62
C VAL A 90 -27.71 2.17 5.98
N ALA A 91 -27.08 3.34 5.86
CA ALA A 91 -27.76 4.62 6.11
C ALA A 91 -28.94 4.84 5.16
N GLN A 92 -28.79 4.51 3.88
CA GLN A 92 -29.88 4.62 2.89
C GLN A 92 -31.04 3.68 3.21
N LYS A 93 -30.76 2.44 3.66
CA LYS A 93 -31.81 1.50 4.09
C LYS A 93 -32.58 2.01 5.30
N ILE A 94 -31.88 2.55 6.31
CA ILE A 94 -32.50 3.12 7.51
C ILE A 94 -33.36 4.34 7.17
N ALA A 95 -32.89 5.16 6.24
CA ALA A 95 -33.61 6.37 5.77
C ALA A 95 -34.68 6.07 4.70
N GLU A 96 -34.92 4.80 4.37
CA GLU A 96 -35.89 4.36 3.34
C GLU A 96 -35.65 5.02 1.95
N LEU A 97 -34.37 5.37 1.66
CA LEU A 97 -33.98 5.96 0.39
C LEU A 97 -33.62 4.86 -0.63
N PRO A 98 -33.81 5.12 -1.94
CA PRO A 98 -33.35 4.20 -2.97
C PRO A 98 -31.85 3.92 -2.84
N LEU A 99 -31.46 2.64 -2.90
CA LEU A 99 -30.06 2.24 -2.81
C LEU A 99 -29.25 2.90 -3.93
N TYR A 100 -28.03 3.32 -3.58
CA TYR A 100 -27.14 4.07 -4.48
C TYR A 100 -27.66 5.42 -4.96
N SER A 101 -28.73 5.95 -4.38
CA SER A 101 -29.18 7.32 -4.69
C SER A 101 -28.06 8.32 -4.44
N GLY A 102 -27.87 9.27 -5.35
CA GLY A 102 -26.78 10.26 -5.28
C GLY A 102 -25.38 9.74 -5.62
N ILE A 103 -25.24 8.54 -6.22
CA ILE A 103 -23.95 7.95 -6.58
C ILE A 103 -23.13 8.86 -7.50
N GLN A 104 -23.76 9.58 -8.43
CA GLN A 104 -23.09 10.51 -9.34
C GLN A 104 -22.41 11.64 -8.59
N TYR A 105 -23.09 12.21 -7.59
CA TYR A 105 -22.52 13.26 -6.74
C TYR A 105 -21.35 12.72 -5.90
N ARG A 106 -21.43 11.48 -5.40
CA ARG A 106 -20.35 10.85 -4.66
C ARG A 106 -19.12 10.57 -5.52
N PHE A 107 -19.32 10.15 -6.78
CA PHE A 107 -18.20 10.03 -7.74
C PHE A 107 -17.58 11.39 -8.03
N PHE A 108 -18.37 12.44 -8.18
CA PHE A 108 -17.83 13.79 -8.31
C PHE A 108 -16.97 14.18 -7.10
N CYS A 109 -17.45 13.98 -5.87
CA CYS A 109 -16.71 14.22 -4.65
C CYS A 109 -15.42 13.35 -4.59
N PHE A 110 -15.49 12.08 -4.99
CA PHE A 110 -14.35 11.18 -5.04
C PHE A 110 -13.22 11.75 -5.91
N PHE A 111 -13.54 12.18 -7.12
CA PHE A 111 -12.52 12.74 -8.01
C PHE A 111 -12.00 14.10 -7.54
N VAL A 112 -12.83 14.94 -6.97
CA VAL A 112 -12.42 16.23 -6.39
C VAL A 112 -11.43 15.99 -5.25
N PHE A 113 -11.75 15.12 -4.30
CA PHE A 113 -10.84 14.79 -3.19
C PHE A 113 -9.57 14.11 -3.67
N TRP A 114 -9.67 13.19 -4.63
CA TRP A 114 -8.50 12.54 -5.22
C TRP A 114 -7.55 13.53 -5.88
N ILE A 115 -8.06 14.47 -6.71
CA ILE A 115 -7.24 15.49 -7.37
C ILE A 115 -6.58 16.39 -6.32
N PHE A 116 -7.36 16.89 -5.37
CA PHE A 116 -6.86 17.82 -4.35
C PHE A 116 -5.77 17.17 -3.49
N THR A 117 -6.01 15.95 -3.01
CA THR A 117 -5.05 15.18 -2.21
C THR A 117 -3.80 14.83 -3.03
N SER A 118 -3.96 14.46 -4.30
CA SER A 118 -2.83 14.19 -5.19
C SER A 118 -1.92 15.42 -5.35
N ILE A 119 -2.51 16.59 -5.60
CA ILE A 119 -1.75 17.84 -5.73
C ILE A 119 -1.02 18.18 -4.41
N ALA A 120 -1.71 18.06 -3.29
CA ALA A 120 -1.12 18.34 -1.97
C ALA A 120 0.04 17.40 -1.67
N LEU A 121 -0.14 16.09 -1.89
CA LEU A 121 0.89 15.10 -1.62
C LEU A 121 2.07 15.19 -2.59
N ILE A 122 1.85 15.49 -3.87
CA ILE A 122 2.93 15.75 -4.83
C ILE A 122 3.77 16.96 -4.40
N ARG A 123 3.12 18.06 -3.97
CA ARG A 123 3.84 19.24 -3.49
C ARG A 123 4.69 18.93 -2.26
N TYR A 124 4.12 18.19 -1.31
CA TYR A 124 4.84 17.75 -0.12
C TYR A 124 6.02 16.85 -0.49
N ALA A 125 5.79 15.82 -1.28
CA ALA A 125 6.81 14.85 -1.70
C ALA A 125 7.97 15.53 -2.45
N ARG A 126 7.68 16.49 -3.34
CA ARG A 126 8.71 17.28 -4.04
C ARG A 126 9.50 18.14 -3.09
N LYS A 127 8.86 18.79 -2.11
CA LYS A 127 9.54 19.57 -1.08
C LYS A 127 10.52 18.72 -0.30
N VAL A 128 10.09 17.55 0.16
CA VAL A 128 10.94 16.61 0.90
C VAL A 128 12.07 16.07 0.02
N LYS A 129 11.77 15.70 -1.23
CA LYS A 129 12.79 15.19 -2.16
C LYS A 129 13.88 16.24 -2.46
N SER A 130 13.52 17.53 -2.55
CA SER A 130 14.48 18.62 -2.76
C SER A 130 15.24 18.99 -1.50
N ASN A 131 14.64 18.87 -0.33
CA ASN A 131 15.27 19.16 0.96
C ASN A 131 14.77 18.13 2.01
N PRO A 132 15.47 16.99 2.15
CA PRO A 132 15.09 15.93 3.08
C PRO A 132 14.97 16.39 4.54
N ALA A 133 15.79 17.37 4.97
CA ALA A 133 15.72 17.95 6.31
C ALA A 133 14.40 18.70 6.60
N SER A 134 13.59 18.99 5.58
CA SER A 134 12.25 19.58 5.76
C SER A 134 11.18 18.57 6.22
N SER A 135 11.50 17.26 6.20
CA SER A 135 10.61 16.22 6.72
C SER A 135 10.69 16.14 8.24
N PRO A 136 9.54 16.08 8.94
CA PRO A 136 9.52 15.81 10.38
C PRO A 136 10.10 14.44 10.77
N MET A 137 10.17 13.50 9.81
CA MET A 137 10.70 12.15 10.02
C MET A 137 12.18 12.01 9.63
N TYR A 138 12.86 13.11 9.24
CA TYR A 138 14.22 13.06 8.70
C TYR A 138 15.21 12.26 9.56
N GLU A 139 15.27 12.55 10.86
CA GLU A 139 16.20 11.86 11.77
C GLU A 139 15.87 10.35 11.92
N LEU A 140 14.59 10.00 12.01
CA LEU A 140 14.17 8.62 12.12
C LEU A 140 14.38 7.84 10.81
N ASP A 141 14.11 8.49 9.68
CA ASP A 141 14.30 7.88 8.37
C ASP A 141 15.79 7.68 8.08
N LYS A 142 16.67 8.58 8.56
CA LYS A 142 18.12 8.43 8.46
C LYS A 142 18.64 7.22 9.23
N LEU A 143 18.21 7.02 10.49
CA LEU A 143 18.57 5.86 11.28
C LEU A 143 18.15 4.56 10.61
N ARG A 144 16.96 4.52 10.01
CA ARG A 144 16.44 3.35 9.28
C ARG A 144 17.17 3.09 7.96
N ASN A 145 17.66 4.13 7.28
CA ASN A 145 18.44 3.93 6.05
C ASN A 145 19.74 3.17 6.29
N ASP A 146 20.36 3.36 7.46
CA ASP A 146 21.57 2.65 7.81
C ASP A 146 21.32 1.15 7.99
N GLU A 147 20.14 0.76 8.48
CA GLU A 147 19.71 -0.65 8.60
C GLU A 147 19.30 -1.25 7.24
N ASP A 148 18.66 -0.48 6.36
CA ASP A 148 18.17 -0.95 5.05
C ASP A 148 19.30 -1.05 4.01
N VAL A 149 20.38 -0.28 4.14
CA VAL A 149 21.53 -0.28 3.20
C VAL A 149 22.32 -1.57 3.26
N ASP A 150 22.46 -2.18 4.44
CA ASP A 150 23.11 -3.49 4.58
C ASP A 150 22.34 -4.62 3.87
N ALA A 151 21.03 -4.45 3.65
CA ALA A 151 20.19 -5.42 2.94
C ALA A 151 20.21 -5.25 1.41
N SER A 152 20.81 -4.20 0.85
CA SER A 152 20.70 -3.84 -0.58
C SER A 152 21.78 -4.43 -1.49
N HIS A 153 22.70 -5.26 -0.97
CA HIS A 153 23.89 -5.71 -1.71
C HIS A 153 23.63 -6.73 -2.82
N ASP A 154 22.42 -7.29 -2.99
CA ASP A 154 22.16 -8.25 -4.06
C ASP A 154 20.81 -7.99 -4.78
N SER A 155 20.83 -7.08 -5.74
CA SER A 155 19.68 -6.77 -6.61
C SER A 155 19.50 -7.75 -7.78
N SER A 156 20.24 -8.86 -7.82
CA SER A 156 20.12 -9.87 -8.88
C SER A 156 18.79 -10.64 -8.77
N LEU A 157 18.10 -10.81 -9.91
CA LEU A 157 16.91 -11.65 -10.04
C LEU A 157 17.30 -13.12 -10.02
N THR A 158 17.31 -13.72 -8.84
CA THR A 158 17.42 -15.17 -8.72
C THR A 158 16.03 -15.81 -8.89
N PRO A 159 15.88 -17.01 -9.47
CA PRO A 159 14.60 -17.70 -9.59
C PRO A 159 13.81 -17.79 -8.28
N ARG A 160 14.51 -17.95 -7.16
CA ARG A 160 13.91 -17.97 -5.81
C ARG A 160 13.28 -16.61 -5.44
N LYS A 161 13.98 -15.51 -5.68
CA LYS A 161 13.45 -14.15 -5.46
C LYS A 161 12.24 -13.87 -6.33
N LEU A 162 12.23 -14.38 -7.59
CA LEU A 162 11.08 -14.27 -8.47
C LEU A 162 9.86 -15.03 -7.93
N LEU A 163 10.03 -16.24 -7.41
CA LEU A 163 8.95 -17.00 -6.78
C LEU A 163 8.37 -16.28 -5.57
N VAL A 164 9.22 -15.71 -4.73
CA VAL A 164 8.77 -14.91 -3.57
C VAL A 164 7.98 -13.68 -4.02
N LEU A 165 8.41 -12.99 -5.08
CA LEU A 165 7.67 -11.85 -5.65
C LEU A 165 6.32 -12.28 -6.24
N LEU A 166 6.27 -13.41 -6.94
CA LEU A 166 5.02 -13.96 -7.45
C LEU A 166 4.07 -14.34 -6.31
N THR A 167 4.59 -14.89 -5.21
CA THR A 167 3.79 -15.18 -4.01
C THR A 167 3.24 -13.88 -3.40
N LEU A 168 4.05 -12.82 -3.32
CA LEU A 168 3.59 -11.51 -2.85
C LEU A 168 2.47 -10.97 -3.74
N ILE A 169 2.68 -10.92 -5.05
CA ILE A 169 1.68 -10.42 -6.00
C ILE A 169 0.43 -11.30 -5.95
N GLY A 170 0.57 -12.62 -5.92
CA GLY A 170 -0.54 -13.56 -5.82
C GLY A 170 -1.34 -13.36 -4.54
N SER A 171 -0.68 -13.19 -3.39
CA SER A 171 -1.36 -12.92 -2.12
C SER A 171 -2.10 -11.58 -2.13
N LEU A 172 -1.54 -10.54 -2.76
CA LEU A 172 -2.22 -9.25 -2.93
C LEU A 172 -3.47 -9.39 -3.80
N VAL A 173 -3.39 -10.14 -4.90
CA VAL A 173 -4.55 -10.41 -5.77
C VAL A 173 -5.63 -11.18 -5.02
N VAL A 174 -5.26 -12.23 -4.29
CA VAL A 174 -6.19 -13.03 -3.46
C VAL A 174 -6.82 -12.16 -2.38
N LEU A 175 -6.06 -11.29 -1.75
CA LEU A 175 -6.53 -10.36 -0.73
C LEU A 175 -7.57 -9.39 -1.30
N VAL A 176 -7.24 -8.71 -2.40
CA VAL A 176 -8.16 -7.76 -3.06
C VAL A 176 -9.43 -8.51 -3.52
N TRP A 177 -9.28 -9.68 -4.14
CA TRP A 177 -10.40 -10.49 -4.56
C TRP A 177 -11.28 -10.93 -3.36
N GLY A 178 -10.68 -11.46 -2.29
CA GLY A 178 -11.39 -11.90 -1.10
C GLY A 178 -12.12 -10.75 -0.40
N CYS A 179 -11.48 -9.60 -0.28
CA CYS A 179 -12.10 -8.40 0.27
C CYS A 179 -13.30 -7.95 -0.58
N VAL A 180 -13.15 -7.84 -1.90
CA VAL A 180 -14.19 -7.32 -2.79
C VAL A 180 -15.34 -8.31 -2.96
N THR A 181 -15.08 -9.62 -3.11
CA THR A 181 -16.11 -10.61 -3.45
C THR A 181 -16.68 -11.36 -2.25
N ARG A 182 -15.89 -11.56 -1.20
CA ARG A 182 -16.24 -12.32 0.00
C ARG A 182 -16.43 -11.48 1.24
N GLY A 183 -16.10 -10.17 1.19
CA GLY A 183 -16.18 -9.27 2.33
C GLY A 183 -15.20 -9.64 3.46
N TRP A 184 -14.00 -10.14 3.12
CA TRP A 184 -12.97 -10.46 4.11
C TRP A 184 -12.62 -9.26 4.96
N ASP A 185 -12.46 -9.50 6.27
CA ASP A 185 -12.05 -8.51 7.25
C ASP A 185 -10.70 -8.91 7.89
N LEU A 186 -10.31 -8.28 8.97
CA LEU A 186 -9.02 -8.45 9.63
C LEU A 186 -8.61 -9.91 9.89
N PRO A 187 -9.50 -10.83 10.34
CA PRO A 187 -9.10 -12.22 10.57
C PRO A 187 -8.62 -12.94 9.31
N GLU A 188 -9.38 -12.83 8.21
CA GLU A 188 -9.05 -13.50 6.94
C GLU A 188 -7.78 -12.88 6.31
N ILE A 189 -7.66 -11.56 6.38
CA ILE A 189 -6.47 -10.82 5.93
C ILE A 189 -5.23 -11.29 6.69
N SER A 190 -5.34 -11.47 8.01
CA SER A 190 -4.24 -11.96 8.86
C SER A 190 -3.79 -13.36 8.44
N VAL A 191 -4.73 -14.25 8.11
CA VAL A 191 -4.43 -15.61 7.62
C VAL A 191 -3.65 -15.54 6.31
N VAL A 192 -4.05 -14.67 5.37
CA VAL A 192 -3.33 -14.50 4.09
C VAL A 192 -1.90 -14.01 4.34
N PHE A 193 -1.68 -13.07 5.27
CA PHE A 193 -0.34 -12.60 5.60
C PHE A 193 0.52 -13.68 6.27
N ILE A 194 -0.05 -14.53 7.13
CA ILE A 194 0.65 -15.66 7.72
C ILE A 194 1.10 -16.62 6.61
N TRP A 195 0.19 -17.02 5.70
CA TRP A 195 0.53 -17.88 4.58
C TRP A 195 1.55 -17.26 3.64
N LEU A 196 1.46 -15.95 3.38
CA LEU A 196 2.46 -15.21 2.61
C LEU A 196 3.85 -15.34 3.26
N GLY A 197 3.96 -15.20 4.57
CA GLY A 197 5.23 -15.35 5.30
C GLY A 197 5.77 -16.77 5.20
N VAL A 198 4.94 -17.79 5.44
CA VAL A 198 5.35 -19.20 5.40
C VAL A 198 5.78 -19.61 4.00
N ILE A 199 4.97 -19.34 2.97
CA ILE A 199 5.25 -19.72 1.58
C ILE A 199 6.47 -18.98 1.05
N SER A 200 6.60 -17.69 1.34
CA SER A 200 7.78 -16.89 0.95
C SER A 200 9.06 -17.39 1.59
N GLY A 201 9.01 -17.75 2.87
CA GLY A 201 10.13 -18.32 3.59
C GLY A 201 10.54 -19.69 3.03
N ALA A 202 9.58 -20.54 2.70
CA ALA A 202 9.83 -21.84 2.08
C ALA A 202 10.49 -21.69 0.69
N PHE A 203 10.00 -20.80 -0.16
CA PHE A 203 10.61 -20.54 -1.48
C PHE A 203 11.98 -19.87 -1.38
N ALA A 204 12.22 -19.09 -0.34
CA ALA A 204 13.56 -18.55 -0.05
C ALA A 204 14.56 -19.60 0.43
N GLY A 205 14.07 -20.78 0.82
CA GLY A 205 14.90 -21.88 1.33
C GLY A 205 15.17 -21.80 2.83
N PHE A 206 14.36 -21.04 3.58
CA PHE A 206 14.47 -20.95 5.03
C PHE A 206 13.88 -22.20 5.70
N GLY A 207 14.57 -22.71 6.72
CA GLY A 207 14.06 -23.80 7.54
C GLY A 207 12.90 -23.35 8.46
N PRO A 208 12.05 -24.28 8.94
CA PRO A 208 10.89 -23.94 9.78
C PRO A 208 11.24 -23.11 11.03
N SER A 209 12.38 -23.39 11.65
CA SER A 209 12.87 -22.65 12.83
C SER A 209 13.23 -21.19 12.49
N THR A 210 13.77 -20.94 11.31
CA THR A 210 14.12 -19.61 10.83
C THR A 210 12.85 -18.84 10.48
N ILE A 211 11.90 -19.48 9.81
CA ILE A 211 10.58 -18.89 9.52
C ILE A 211 9.90 -18.47 10.81
N ALA A 212 9.86 -19.34 11.82
CA ALA A 212 9.25 -19.05 13.12
C ALA A 212 9.93 -17.91 13.90
N LYS A 213 11.24 -17.71 13.70
CA LYS A 213 11.98 -16.59 14.33
C LYS A 213 11.64 -15.23 13.75
N HIS A 214 11.20 -15.17 12.49
CA HIS A 214 10.88 -13.93 11.77
C HIS A 214 9.37 -13.61 11.78
N PHE A 215 8.56 -14.40 12.47
CA PHE A 215 7.17 -14.12 12.83
C PHE A 215 7.07 -13.49 14.22
#